data_0197aab4f1a031ce861f20b9bbfb13bc
#
_entry.id   0197aab4f1a031ce861f20b9bbfb13bc
#
_cell.length_a   1.000
_cell.length_b   1.000
_cell.length_c   1.000
_cell.angle_alpha   90.00
_cell.angle_beta   90.00
_cell.angle_gamma   90.00
#
_symmetry.space_group_name_H-M   'P 1'
#
loop_
_entity.id
_entity.type
_entity.pdbx_description
1 polymer ?
#
loop_
_entity_poly.entity_id
_entity_poly.type
_entity_poly.pdbx_seq_one_letter_code
_entity_poly.pdbx_strand_id
1 'polypeptide(L)'
;MKPVVVFVLGGPGAGKGTQCARIVEGSLCLFFPLQKYGYTHLSAGDLLRDERKRPGSQYGELIENYIKEGEIVPVEITISLLKRAMDQTMAANSQKNKFLIDGFPRNEDNLQGWNKTMDGKADVSFVLFFDCDNEICIGRCLERGKSSGRSDDNRESLEKRIHTYLQSTKPIIDLYERMGKVRKVDASKSVDEVFEKVVQIFDKEG
;
A
#
# COMPACT_ATOMS: atom_id res chain seq x y z
N MET A 1 8.46 -20.31 -8.52
CA MET A 1 9.36 -19.36 -7.83
C MET A 1 8.53 -18.61 -6.81
N LYS A 2 9.02 -18.46 -5.57
CA LYS A 2 8.30 -17.81 -4.47
C LYS A 2 8.30 -16.30 -4.68
N PRO A 3 7.14 -15.62 -4.70
CA PRO A 3 7.11 -14.18 -4.90
C PRO A 3 7.74 -13.41 -3.73
N VAL A 4 8.41 -12.32 -4.07
CA VAL A 4 9.00 -11.37 -3.13
C VAL A 4 8.05 -10.19 -2.94
N VAL A 5 7.82 -9.81 -1.69
CA VAL A 5 6.87 -8.76 -1.32
C VAL A 5 7.58 -7.65 -0.54
N VAL A 6 7.32 -6.42 -0.92
CA VAL A 6 7.62 -5.22 -0.14
C VAL A 6 6.29 -4.62 0.29
N PHE A 7 6.05 -4.51 1.59
CA PHE A 7 4.91 -3.76 2.10
C PHE A 7 5.20 -2.27 2.08
N VAL A 8 4.25 -1.49 1.59
CA VAL A 8 4.36 -0.03 1.54
C VAL A 8 3.33 0.56 2.50
N LEU A 9 3.82 1.12 3.60
CA LEU A 9 3.01 1.60 4.71
C LEU A 9 3.21 3.09 4.97
N GLY A 10 2.24 3.70 5.61
CA GLY A 10 2.22 5.12 5.95
C GLY A 10 0.78 5.62 6.09
N GLY A 11 0.61 6.81 6.64
CA GLY A 11 -0.70 7.43 6.83
C GLY A 11 -1.44 7.69 5.51
N PRO A 12 -2.75 7.95 5.57
CA PRO A 12 -3.51 8.38 4.40
C PRO A 12 -2.94 9.68 3.85
N GLY A 13 -2.66 9.76 2.56
CA GLY A 13 -2.06 10.95 1.93
C GLY A 13 -0.53 11.06 2.03
N ALA A 14 0.17 10.06 2.59
CA ALA A 14 1.63 10.07 2.67
C ALA A 14 2.35 9.89 1.31
N GLY A 15 1.62 9.65 0.21
CA GLY A 15 2.18 9.55 -1.13
C GLY A 15 2.56 8.14 -1.57
N LYS A 16 2.14 7.11 -0.84
CA LYS A 16 2.42 5.69 -1.15
C LYS A 16 2.14 5.32 -2.60
N GLY A 17 0.91 5.55 -3.06
CA GLY A 17 0.48 5.20 -4.43
C GLY A 17 1.27 5.94 -5.50
N THR A 18 1.57 7.22 -5.30
CA THR A 18 2.38 8.04 -6.22
C THR A 18 3.79 7.47 -6.38
N GLN A 19 4.43 7.11 -5.28
CA GLN A 19 5.77 6.55 -5.31
C GLN A 19 5.78 5.13 -5.88
N CYS A 20 4.81 4.29 -5.54
CA CYS A 20 4.67 2.95 -6.13
C CYS A 20 4.51 2.99 -7.65
N ALA A 21 3.67 3.89 -8.16
CA ALA A 21 3.50 4.08 -9.60
C ALA A 21 4.85 4.44 -10.26
N ARG A 22 5.61 5.35 -9.67
CA ARG A 22 6.95 5.72 -10.18
C ARG A 22 7.95 4.57 -10.17
N ILE A 23 7.92 3.70 -9.16
CA ILE A 23 8.80 2.52 -9.10
C ILE A 23 8.47 1.54 -10.23
N VAL A 24 7.18 1.38 -10.55
CA VAL A 24 6.70 0.40 -11.55
C VAL A 24 6.77 0.93 -12.97
N GLU A 25 6.31 2.16 -13.20
CA GLU A 25 6.15 2.72 -14.54
C GLU A 25 7.47 3.22 -15.16
N GLY A 26 8.52 3.37 -14.34
CA GLY A 26 9.74 4.03 -14.76
C GLY A 26 9.44 5.47 -15.17
N SER A 27 9.76 6.43 -14.32
CA SER A 27 9.56 7.85 -14.63
C SER A 27 10.04 8.17 -16.05
N LEU A 28 9.19 8.86 -16.82
CA LEU A 28 9.52 9.49 -18.12
C LEU A 28 10.65 10.55 -18.02
N CYS A 29 11.37 10.57 -16.91
CA CYS A 29 12.58 11.37 -16.78
C CYS A 29 13.71 10.69 -17.53
N LEU A 30 14.17 11.32 -18.60
CA LEU A 30 15.16 10.86 -19.60
C LEU A 30 16.49 10.29 -19.04
N PHE A 31 16.65 10.17 -17.73
CA PHE A 31 17.91 9.76 -17.09
C PHE A 31 17.83 8.49 -16.24
N PHE A 32 16.65 7.92 -15.95
CA PHE A 32 16.56 6.69 -15.13
C PHE A 32 15.56 5.68 -15.70
N PRO A 33 16.01 4.58 -16.30
CA PRO A 33 15.14 3.48 -16.73
C PRO A 33 14.73 2.64 -15.50
N LEU A 34 13.62 2.99 -14.85
CA LEU A 34 13.16 2.37 -13.60
C LEU A 34 12.25 1.14 -13.76
N GLN A 35 12.10 0.57 -14.94
CA GLN A 35 11.75 -0.86 -15.08
C GLN A 35 12.80 -1.78 -14.44
N LYS A 36 13.82 -1.18 -13.81
CA LYS A 36 15.00 -1.83 -13.25
C LYS A 36 14.67 -2.86 -12.16
N TYR A 37 13.60 -2.64 -11.41
CA TYR A 37 13.34 -3.47 -10.22
C TYR A 37 12.33 -4.60 -10.46
N GLY A 38 11.54 -4.54 -11.49
CA GLY A 38 10.59 -5.61 -11.88
C GLY A 38 9.43 -5.83 -10.93
N TYR A 39 9.05 -4.82 -10.12
CA TYR A 39 7.92 -4.91 -9.21
C TYR A 39 6.58 -4.66 -9.91
N THR A 40 5.54 -5.35 -9.43
CA THR A 40 4.14 -5.04 -9.73
C THR A 40 3.50 -4.37 -8.52
N HIS A 41 2.81 -3.25 -8.72
CA HIS A 41 2.10 -2.53 -7.67
C HIS A 41 0.71 -3.12 -7.45
N LEU A 42 0.39 -3.46 -6.21
CA LEU A 42 -0.92 -3.87 -5.75
C LEU A 42 -1.36 -2.94 -4.62
N SER A 43 -2.34 -2.08 -4.88
CA SER A 43 -2.96 -1.25 -3.86
C SER A 43 -4.14 -1.98 -3.23
N ALA A 44 -4.02 -2.37 -1.96
CA ALA A 44 -5.10 -3.00 -1.21
C ALA A 44 -6.37 -2.13 -1.20
N GLY A 45 -6.21 -0.82 -1.04
CA GLY A 45 -7.32 0.13 -1.08
C GLY A 45 -8.01 0.20 -2.44
N ASP A 46 -7.25 0.17 -3.55
CA ASP A 46 -7.84 0.19 -4.89
C ASP A 46 -8.52 -1.14 -5.22
N LEU A 47 -7.93 -2.28 -4.84
CA LEU A 47 -8.58 -3.59 -4.99
C LEU A 47 -9.92 -3.64 -4.26
N LEU A 48 -10.01 -3.09 -3.05
CA LEU A 48 -11.26 -3.00 -2.30
C LEU A 48 -12.26 -2.06 -2.98
N ARG A 49 -11.82 -0.90 -3.47
CA ARG A 49 -12.70 0.05 -4.20
C ARG A 49 -13.21 -0.54 -5.51
N ASP A 50 -12.41 -1.32 -6.22
CA ASP A 50 -12.81 -2.00 -7.46
C ASP A 50 -13.81 -3.13 -7.15
N GLU A 51 -13.56 -3.93 -6.11
CA GLU A 51 -14.48 -4.96 -5.67
C GLU A 51 -15.83 -4.36 -5.22
N ARG A 52 -15.81 -3.22 -4.54
CA ARG A 52 -17.01 -2.47 -4.17
C ARG A 52 -17.89 -2.11 -5.37
N LYS A 53 -17.26 -1.72 -6.47
CA LYS A 53 -17.94 -1.31 -7.70
C LYS A 53 -18.31 -2.48 -8.62
N ARG A 54 -17.79 -3.67 -8.35
CA ARG A 54 -17.99 -4.83 -9.21
C ARG A 54 -19.44 -5.28 -9.20
N PRO A 55 -20.12 -5.34 -10.36
CA PRO A 55 -21.48 -5.84 -10.44
C PRO A 55 -21.61 -7.26 -9.87
N GLY A 56 -22.60 -7.48 -9.00
CA GLY A 56 -22.82 -8.77 -8.34
C GLY A 56 -21.84 -9.12 -7.24
N SER A 57 -21.00 -8.18 -6.77
CA SER A 57 -20.15 -8.43 -5.60
C SER A 57 -21.00 -8.57 -4.34
N GLN A 58 -20.84 -9.70 -3.65
CA GLN A 58 -21.45 -9.92 -2.33
C GLN A 58 -20.83 -9.05 -1.22
N TYR A 59 -19.70 -8.41 -1.48
CA TYR A 59 -18.96 -7.60 -0.50
C TYR A 59 -19.08 -6.10 -0.74
N GLY A 60 -19.76 -5.67 -1.82
CA GLY A 60 -19.77 -4.27 -2.24
C GLY A 60 -20.26 -3.30 -1.16
N GLU A 61 -21.41 -3.57 -0.57
CA GLU A 61 -22.01 -2.75 0.50
C GLU A 61 -21.18 -2.80 1.79
N LEU A 62 -20.68 -3.97 2.16
CA LEU A 62 -19.84 -4.15 3.33
C LEU A 62 -18.56 -3.30 3.21
N ILE A 63 -17.87 -3.39 2.07
CA ILE A 63 -16.64 -2.61 1.81
C ILE A 63 -16.93 -1.11 1.86
N GLU A 64 -18.06 -0.65 1.28
CA GLU A 64 -18.44 0.76 1.30
C GLU A 64 -18.58 1.29 2.73
N ASN A 65 -19.25 0.53 3.61
CA ASN A 65 -19.45 0.92 5.01
C ASN A 65 -18.12 1.05 5.75
N TYR A 66 -17.22 0.07 5.62
CA TYR A 66 -15.90 0.12 6.25
C TYR A 66 -15.05 1.30 5.74
N ILE A 67 -15.05 1.54 4.42
CA ILE A 67 -14.32 2.67 3.82
C ILE A 67 -14.84 4.01 4.34
N LYS A 68 -16.16 4.18 4.39
CA LYS A 68 -16.82 5.41 4.84
C LYS A 68 -16.51 5.72 6.31
N GLU A 69 -16.54 4.70 7.16
CA GLU A 69 -16.22 4.84 8.58
C GLU A 69 -14.71 4.89 8.88
N GLY A 70 -13.87 4.76 7.86
CA GLY A 70 -12.40 4.77 8.02
C GLY A 70 -11.87 3.52 8.72
N GLU A 71 -12.67 2.47 8.78
CA GLU A 71 -12.34 1.21 9.41
C GLU A 71 -11.59 0.26 8.48
N ILE A 72 -11.03 -0.81 9.05
CA ILE A 72 -10.27 -1.83 8.31
C ILE A 72 -11.22 -2.96 7.90
N VAL A 73 -11.30 -3.22 6.59
CA VAL A 73 -12.11 -4.32 6.04
C VAL A 73 -11.61 -5.67 6.56
N PRO A 74 -12.50 -6.65 6.84
CA PRO A 74 -12.11 -7.98 7.28
C PRO A 74 -11.02 -8.60 6.42
N VAL A 75 -10.04 -9.22 7.09
CA VAL A 75 -8.79 -9.68 6.45
C VAL A 75 -9.02 -10.71 5.35
N GLU A 76 -10.00 -11.56 5.49
CA GLU A 76 -10.34 -12.61 4.53
C GLU A 76 -10.67 -12.02 3.14
N ILE A 77 -11.37 -10.90 3.12
CA ILE A 77 -11.71 -10.20 1.87
C ILE A 77 -10.44 -9.62 1.25
N THR A 78 -9.67 -8.87 2.03
CA THR A 78 -8.46 -8.20 1.55
C THR A 78 -7.42 -9.20 1.05
N ILE A 79 -7.15 -10.28 1.80
CA ILE A 79 -6.18 -11.30 1.40
C ILE A 79 -6.64 -12.07 0.16
N SER A 80 -7.93 -12.38 0.05
CA SER A 80 -8.44 -13.06 -1.15
C SER A 80 -8.23 -12.24 -2.41
N LEU A 81 -8.44 -10.92 -2.32
CA LEU A 81 -8.21 -9.99 -3.43
C LEU A 81 -6.72 -9.88 -3.78
N LEU A 82 -5.85 -9.71 -2.79
CA LEU A 82 -4.40 -9.64 -2.99
C LEU A 82 -3.86 -10.94 -3.60
N LYS A 83 -4.23 -12.08 -3.03
CA LYS A 83 -3.80 -13.39 -3.55
C LYS A 83 -4.24 -13.59 -4.98
N ARG A 84 -5.50 -13.30 -5.30
CA ARG A 84 -6.03 -13.39 -6.68
C ARG A 84 -5.23 -12.51 -7.64
N ALA A 85 -4.94 -11.27 -7.28
CA ALA A 85 -4.17 -10.35 -8.11
C ALA A 85 -2.73 -10.84 -8.34
N MET A 86 -2.07 -11.35 -7.29
CA MET A 86 -0.73 -11.93 -7.40
C MET A 86 -0.73 -13.17 -8.30
N ASP A 87 -1.65 -14.10 -8.09
CA ASP A 87 -1.77 -15.34 -8.88
C ASP A 87 -2.04 -15.03 -10.36
N GLN A 88 -2.92 -14.07 -10.66
CA GLN A 88 -3.21 -13.63 -12.04
C GLN A 88 -1.99 -13.00 -12.71
N THR A 89 -1.25 -12.17 -11.99
CA THR A 89 -0.02 -11.54 -12.51
C THR A 89 1.03 -12.59 -12.86
N MET A 90 1.29 -13.54 -11.96
CA MET A 90 2.27 -14.60 -12.16
C MET A 90 1.82 -15.62 -13.22
N ALA A 91 0.53 -15.88 -13.36
CA ALA A 91 -0.02 -16.73 -14.40
C ALA A 91 0.15 -16.11 -15.80
N ALA A 92 -0.01 -14.80 -15.91
CA ALA A 92 0.20 -14.07 -17.15
C ALA A 92 1.69 -13.97 -17.53
N ASN A 93 2.57 -13.83 -16.53
CA ASN A 93 4.03 -13.79 -16.73
C ASN A 93 4.75 -14.25 -15.45
N SER A 94 5.33 -15.44 -15.50
CA SER A 94 6.04 -16.07 -14.37
C SER A 94 7.29 -15.29 -13.90
N GLN A 95 7.82 -14.39 -14.73
CA GLN A 95 8.92 -13.49 -14.35
C GLN A 95 8.47 -12.32 -13.46
N LYS A 96 7.16 -12.01 -13.45
CA LYS A 96 6.57 -10.98 -12.58
C LYS A 96 6.22 -11.55 -11.21
N ASN A 97 7.24 -11.79 -10.40
CA ASN A 97 7.12 -12.39 -9.06
C ASN A 97 7.57 -11.45 -7.93
N LYS A 98 7.69 -10.16 -8.19
CA LYS A 98 8.00 -9.13 -7.19
C LYS A 98 6.82 -8.17 -7.07
N PHE A 99 6.36 -7.92 -5.83
CA PHE A 99 5.17 -7.13 -5.57
C PHE A 99 5.41 -6.03 -4.55
N LEU A 100 4.94 -4.82 -4.87
CA LEU A 100 4.74 -3.74 -3.91
C LEU A 100 3.28 -3.80 -3.44
N ILE A 101 3.04 -4.15 -2.19
CA ILE A 101 1.70 -4.18 -1.62
C ILE A 101 1.49 -2.91 -0.79
N ASP A 102 0.70 -2.00 -1.31
CA ASP A 102 0.41 -0.70 -0.72
C ASP A 102 -0.83 -0.74 0.17
N GLY A 103 -0.68 -0.25 1.39
CA GLY A 103 -1.78 -0.12 2.34
C GLY A 103 -2.22 -1.41 3.02
N PHE A 104 -1.33 -2.39 3.11
CA PHE A 104 -1.51 -3.65 3.82
C PHE A 104 -0.15 -4.14 4.36
N PRO A 105 -0.06 -4.78 5.57
CA PRO A 105 -1.13 -4.95 6.55
C PRO A 105 -1.48 -3.66 7.29
N ARG A 106 -2.70 -3.55 7.82
CA ARG A 106 -3.16 -2.37 8.54
C ARG A 106 -3.39 -2.57 10.04
N ASN A 107 -3.50 -3.81 10.48
CA ASN A 107 -3.68 -4.18 11.88
C ASN A 107 -3.09 -5.57 12.14
N GLU A 108 -3.12 -5.99 13.39
CA GLU A 108 -2.62 -7.31 13.82
C GLU A 108 -3.38 -8.45 13.13
N ASP A 109 -4.70 -8.34 12.98
CA ASP A 109 -5.52 -9.36 12.29
C ASP A 109 -5.08 -9.54 10.83
N ASN A 110 -4.81 -8.42 10.13
CA ASN A 110 -4.23 -8.46 8.79
C ASN A 110 -2.88 -9.18 8.74
N LEU A 111 -2.02 -8.90 9.71
CA LEU A 111 -0.70 -9.51 9.79
C LEU A 111 -0.79 -11.02 10.04
N GLN A 112 -1.61 -11.44 11.01
CA GLN A 112 -1.84 -12.84 11.31
C GLN A 112 -2.47 -13.59 10.13
N GLY A 113 -3.48 -12.99 9.49
CA GLY A 113 -4.11 -13.55 8.30
C GLY A 113 -3.14 -13.72 7.14
N TRP A 114 -2.26 -12.73 6.92
CA TRP A 114 -1.17 -12.85 5.94
C TRP A 114 -0.24 -14.01 6.28
N ASN A 115 0.25 -14.07 7.50
CA ASN A 115 1.16 -15.13 7.93
C ASN A 115 0.51 -16.51 7.75
N LYS A 116 -0.74 -16.67 8.18
CA LYS A 116 -1.49 -17.94 8.04
C LYS A 116 -1.69 -18.35 6.57
N THR A 117 -1.96 -17.41 5.70
CA THR A 117 -2.32 -17.68 4.28
C THR A 117 -1.10 -17.80 3.39
N MET A 118 -0.09 -16.96 3.63
CA MET A 118 1.06 -16.75 2.74
C MET A 118 2.36 -17.32 3.29
N ASP A 119 2.36 -17.93 4.49
CA ASP A 119 3.53 -18.61 5.01
C ASP A 119 4.03 -19.68 4.03
N GLY A 120 5.33 -19.68 3.79
CA GLY A 120 5.95 -20.56 2.80
C GLY A 120 5.61 -20.23 1.32
N LYS A 121 4.64 -19.33 1.03
CA LYS A 121 4.19 -19.01 -0.32
C LYS A 121 4.68 -17.64 -0.84
N ALA A 122 5.06 -16.73 0.05
CA ALA A 122 5.62 -15.44 -0.30
C ALA A 122 6.68 -15.03 0.72
N ASP A 123 7.68 -14.28 0.29
CA ASP A 123 8.74 -13.74 1.16
C ASP A 123 8.59 -12.23 1.30
N VAL A 124 8.37 -11.75 2.53
CA VAL A 124 8.37 -10.32 2.85
C VAL A 124 9.83 -9.87 3.03
N SER A 125 10.33 -9.11 2.08
CA SER A 125 11.69 -8.59 2.08
C SER A 125 11.87 -7.49 3.13
N PHE A 126 11.13 -6.40 2.96
CA PHE A 126 11.14 -5.26 3.89
C PHE A 126 9.82 -4.48 3.83
N VAL A 127 9.69 -3.52 4.73
CA VAL A 127 8.60 -2.55 4.78
C VAL A 127 9.15 -1.17 4.40
N LEU A 128 8.61 -0.59 3.35
CA LEU A 128 8.87 0.80 2.97
C LEU A 128 7.89 1.69 3.71
N PHE A 129 8.38 2.48 4.66
CA PHE A 129 7.55 3.33 5.50
C PHE A 129 7.68 4.80 5.10
N PHE A 130 6.57 5.38 4.63
CA PHE A 130 6.44 6.80 4.35
C PHE A 130 5.97 7.54 5.60
N ASP A 131 6.91 8.17 6.28
CA ASP A 131 6.65 8.97 7.48
C ASP A 131 6.30 10.41 7.08
N CYS A 132 5.12 10.89 7.48
CA CYS A 132 4.64 12.20 7.15
C CYS A 132 3.73 12.73 8.26
N ASP A 133 3.85 14.03 8.54
CA ASP A 133 2.97 14.71 9.48
C ASP A 133 1.50 14.59 9.07
N ASN A 134 0.62 14.40 10.05
CA ASN A 134 -0.80 14.16 9.80
C ASN A 134 -1.49 15.36 9.11
N GLU A 135 -1.13 16.58 9.46
CA GLU A 135 -1.72 17.78 8.84
C GLU A 135 -1.34 17.89 7.37
N ILE A 136 -0.10 17.55 7.02
CA ILE A 136 0.34 17.47 5.62
C ILE A 136 -0.45 16.39 4.88
N CYS A 137 -0.64 15.24 5.50
CA CYS A 137 -1.41 14.12 4.97
C CYS A 137 -2.88 14.51 4.72
N ILE A 138 -3.52 15.18 5.67
CA ILE A 138 -4.89 15.70 5.54
C ILE A 138 -4.98 16.67 4.35
N GLY A 139 -4.09 17.65 4.29
CA GLY A 139 -4.07 18.64 3.21
C GLY A 139 -3.94 17.99 1.83
N ARG A 140 -3.06 17.02 1.67
CA ARG A 140 -2.87 16.25 0.42
C ARG A 140 -4.11 15.44 0.03
N CYS A 141 -4.76 14.81 1.01
CA CYS A 141 -5.98 14.05 0.75
C CYS A 141 -7.16 14.93 0.36
N LEU A 142 -7.33 16.09 1.02
CA LEU A 142 -8.39 17.05 0.70
C LEU A 142 -8.19 17.61 -0.71
N GLU A 143 -6.96 17.93 -1.10
CA GLU A 143 -6.66 18.37 -2.46
C GLU A 143 -6.95 17.28 -3.48
N ARG A 144 -6.55 16.04 -3.22
CA ARG A 144 -6.88 14.88 -4.06
C ARG A 144 -8.40 14.68 -4.17
N GLY A 145 -9.14 14.88 -3.09
CA GLY A 145 -10.58 14.73 -3.02
C GLY A 145 -11.35 15.60 -4.02
N LYS A 146 -10.77 16.72 -4.45
CA LYS A 146 -11.38 17.61 -5.47
C LYS A 146 -11.53 16.94 -6.83
N SER A 147 -10.74 15.91 -7.12
CA SER A 147 -10.70 15.26 -8.45
C SER A 147 -10.77 13.74 -8.42
N SER A 148 -10.50 13.09 -7.27
CA SER A 148 -10.34 11.64 -7.19
C SER A 148 -11.66 10.85 -7.25
N GLY A 149 -12.78 11.48 -6.91
CA GLY A 149 -14.07 10.81 -6.75
C GLY A 149 -14.11 9.78 -5.60
N ARG A 150 -13.13 9.80 -4.68
CA ARG A 150 -13.11 8.93 -3.49
C ARG A 150 -14.07 9.46 -2.44
N SER A 151 -14.96 8.61 -1.95
CA SER A 151 -15.94 8.96 -0.91
C SER A 151 -15.31 9.25 0.45
N ASP A 152 -14.08 8.80 0.68
CA ASP A 152 -13.33 8.91 1.94
C ASP A 152 -12.27 10.03 1.95
N ASP A 153 -12.20 10.87 0.91
CA ASP A 153 -11.31 12.03 0.84
C ASP A 153 -12.01 13.32 1.33
N ASN A 154 -12.65 13.26 2.49
CA ASN A 154 -13.24 14.39 3.22
C ASN A 154 -12.69 14.45 4.65
N ARG A 155 -12.78 15.61 5.31
CA ARG A 155 -12.13 15.82 6.61
C ARG A 155 -12.60 14.81 7.66
N GLU A 156 -13.88 14.53 7.76
CA GLU A 156 -14.44 13.60 8.77
C GLU A 156 -13.88 12.18 8.57
N SER A 157 -13.94 11.65 7.35
CA SER A 157 -13.39 10.33 7.04
C SER A 157 -11.87 10.27 7.20
N LEU A 158 -11.16 11.36 6.90
CA LEU A 158 -9.70 11.44 7.05
C LEU A 158 -9.27 11.41 8.51
N GLU A 159 -9.97 12.13 9.38
CA GLU A 159 -9.71 12.09 10.82
C GLU A 159 -9.91 10.68 11.39
N LYS A 160 -10.98 9.99 11.01
CA LYS A 160 -11.21 8.58 11.36
C LYS A 160 -10.08 7.67 10.84
N ARG A 161 -9.67 7.84 9.60
CA ARG A 161 -8.59 7.04 8.98
C ARG A 161 -7.23 7.27 9.64
N ILE A 162 -6.92 8.50 10.03
CA ILE A 162 -5.69 8.82 10.75
C ILE A 162 -5.73 8.19 12.14
N HIS A 163 -6.86 8.28 12.83
CA HIS A 163 -7.03 7.62 14.12
C HIS A 163 -6.80 6.10 14.00
N THR A 164 -7.43 5.44 13.03
CA THR A 164 -7.24 4.01 12.75
C THR A 164 -5.78 3.70 12.42
N TYR A 165 -5.11 4.53 11.62
CA TYR A 165 -3.70 4.39 11.30
C TYR A 165 -2.82 4.42 12.55
N LEU A 166 -3.00 5.41 13.41
CA LEU A 166 -2.20 5.56 14.63
C LEU A 166 -2.45 4.43 15.64
N GLN A 167 -3.70 4.01 15.78
CA GLN A 167 -4.10 2.98 16.77
C GLN A 167 -3.75 1.55 16.31
N SER A 168 -3.86 1.26 15.01
CA SER A 168 -3.80 -0.11 14.50
C SER A 168 -2.62 -0.39 13.57
N THR A 169 -2.26 0.56 12.70
CA THR A 169 -1.22 0.35 11.68
C THR A 169 0.16 0.73 12.19
N LYS A 170 0.30 1.83 12.91
CA LYS A 170 1.58 2.26 13.47
C LYS A 170 2.24 1.19 14.34
N PRO A 171 1.52 0.47 15.23
CA PRO A 171 2.10 -0.66 15.98
C PRO A 171 2.67 -1.78 15.11
N ILE A 172 2.10 -2.03 13.93
CA ILE A 172 2.63 -3.02 12.97
C ILE A 172 3.95 -2.54 12.38
N ILE A 173 4.05 -1.25 12.03
CA ILE A 173 5.30 -0.65 11.57
C ILE A 173 6.38 -0.77 12.65
N ASP A 174 6.06 -0.45 13.89
CA ASP A 174 6.97 -0.55 15.04
C ASP A 174 7.42 -1.99 15.30
N LEU A 175 6.55 -2.98 15.05
CA LEU A 175 6.93 -4.39 15.11
C LEU A 175 7.98 -4.75 14.05
N TYR A 176 7.75 -4.37 12.79
CA TYR A 176 8.72 -4.60 11.71
C TYR A 176 10.03 -3.82 11.93
N GLU A 177 9.98 -2.63 12.53
CA GLU A 177 11.16 -1.84 12.88
C GLU A 177 12.04 -2.58 13.89
N ARG A 178 11.44 -3.17 14.93
CA ARG A 178 12.15 -4.03 15.90
C ARG A 178 12.81 -5.25 15.26
N MET A 179 12.26 -5.73 14.14
CA MET A 179 12.84 -6.82 13.35
C MET A 179 13.93 -6.35 12.36
N GLY A 180 14.24 -5.05 12.32
CA GLY A 180 15.21 -4.47 11.37
C GLY A 180 14.71 -4.43 9.91
N LYS A 181 13.41 -4.64 9.68
CA LYS A 181 12.82 -4.74 8.34
C LYS A 181 12.20 -3.45 7.82
N VAL A 182 12.26 -2.33 8.53
CA VAL A 182 11.70 -1.05 8.08
C VAL A 182 12.75 -0.20 7.37
N ARG A 183 12.37 0.35 6.23
CA ARG A 183 13.10 1.39 5.50
C ARG A 183 12.23 2.65 5.51
N LYS A 184 12.62 3.61 6.34
CA LYS A 184 11.87 4.84 6.59
C LYS A 184 12.27 5.93 5.60
N VAL A 185 11.25 6.60 5.03
CA VAL A 185 11.41 7.77 4.15
C VAL A 185 10.61 8.93 4.71
N ASP A 186 11.24 10.10 4.80
CA ASP A 186 10.55 11.35 5.11
C ASP A 186 9.68 11.77 3.90
N ALA A 187 8.38 11.56 4.03
CA ALA A 187 7.41 11.83 2.98
C ALA A 187 6.82 13.26 3.02
N SER A 188 7.32 14.12 3.90
CA SER A 188 6.92 15.54 3.97
C SER A 188 7.48 16.38 2.83
N LYS A 189 8.53 15.90 2.16
CA LYS A 189 9.23 16.57 1.07
C LYS A 189 8.48 16.49 -0.26
N SER A 190 9.03 17.10 -1.30
CA SER A 190 8.48 17.01 -2.65
C SER A 190 8.46 15.56 -3.17
N VAL A 191 7.59 15.30 -4.15
CA VAL A 191 7.47 13.98 -4.78
C VAL A 191 8.81 13.50 -5.31
N ASP A 192 9.61 14.38 -5.93
CA ASP A 192 10.91 14.06 -6.51
C ASP A 192 11.96 13.75 -5.45
N GLU A 193 12.05 14.56 -4.40
CA GLU A 193 12.99 14.33 -3.28
C GLU A 193 12.69 13.02 -2.53
N VAL A 194 11.39 12.72 -2.32
CA VAL A 194 10.97 11.44 -1.74
C VAL A 194 11.37 10.29 -2.65
N PHE A 195 11.17 10.44 -3.96
CA PHE A 195 11.51 9.42 -4.95
C PHE A 195 13.01 9.11 -5.01
N GLU A 196 13.86 10.12 -4.92
CA GLU A 196 15.33 9.93 -4.83
C GLU A 196 15.72 9.03 -3.65
N LYS A 197 15.09 9.22 -2.49
CA LYS A 197 15.32 8.38 -1.32
C LYS A 197 14.82 6.95 -1.53
N VAL A 198 13.67 6.80 -2.15
CA VAL A 198 13.12 5.48 -2.51
C VAL A 198 14.06 4.73 -3.44
N VAL A 199 14.57 5.39 -4.49
CA VAL A 199 15.56 4.81 -5.41
C VAL A 199 16.80 4.33 -4.68
N GLN A 200 17.37 5.15 -3.79
CA GLN A 200 18.54 4.77 -2.98
C GLN A 200 18.29 3.50 -2.15
N ILE A 201 17.08 3.33 -1.60
CA ILE A 201 16.70 2.14 -0.85
C ILE A 201 16.65 0.92 -1.76
N PHE A 202 15.95 1.01 -2.89
CA PHE A 202 15.81 -0.12 -3.82
C PHE A 202 17.14 -0.50 -4.48
N ASP A 203 18.01 0.45 -4.75
CA ASP A 203 19.37 0.15 -5.27
C ASP A 203 20.23 -0.62 -4.25
N LYS A 204 19.95 -0.48 -2.97
CA LYS A 204 20.66 -1.13 -1.89
C LYS A 204 20.10 -2.50 -1.51
N GLU A 205 18.76 -2.66 -1.61
CA GLU A 205 18.04 -3.87 -1.20
C GLU A 205 17.73 -4.82 -2.37
N GLY A 206 17.76 -4.31 -3.58
CA GLY A 206 17.44 -5.05 -4.83
C GLY A 206 18.61 -5.55 -5.52
#